data_8b9be0364cc4d5c78ef5de70df7f531e
#
_entry.id   8b9be0364cc4d5c78ef5de70df7f531e
#
_cell.length_a   1.000
_cell.length_b   1.000
_cell.length_c   1.000
_cell.angle_alpha   90.00
_cell.angle_beta   90.00
_cell.angle_gamma   90.00
#
_symmetry.space_group_name_H-M   'P 1'
#
loop_
_entity.id
_entity.type
_entity.pdbx_description
1 polymer ?
#
loop_
_entity_poly.entity_id
_entity_poly.type
_entity_poly.pdbx_seq_one_letter_code
_entity_poly.pdbx_strand_id
1 'polypeptide(L)'
;MDLHATPDPLTIAEGVAEFVVLAELSTALSERLGEWSTDGADPDSSATMASLAARLDEHSTWWTGRIPESVLLEGERTAASGSGQLAEVPGLLDVAASDRRAAVEPVLDRLVAYLVALAERLSPLGDAPALRTIRLVLADLEDRPR
;
A
#
# COMPACT_ATOMS: atom_id res chain seq x y z
N MET A 1 25.09 18.77 -13.47
CA MET A 1 23.81 18.17 -13.01
C MET A 1 23.42 17.05 -13.94
N ASP A 2 23.26 15.87 -13.41
CA ASP A 2 22.85 14.71 -14.21
C ASP A 2 21.33 14.65 -14.26
N LEU A 3 20.76 14.96 -15.44
CA LEU A 3 19.30 14.96 -15.66
C LEU A 3 18.71 13.55 -15.77
N HIS A 4 19.58 12.55 -15.86
CA HIS A 4 19.20 11.14 -16.00
C HIS A 4 19.67 10.29 -14.83
N ALA A 5 19.89 10.92 -13.67
CA ALA A 5 20.28 10.20 -12.47
C ALA A 5 19.26 9.11 -12.15
N THR A 6 19.70 7.86 -12.08
CA THR A 6 18.88 6.75 -11.64
C THR A 6 18.65 6.89 -10.12
N PRO A 7 17.43 6.69 -9.60
CA PRO A 7 17.21 6.67 -8.16
C PRO A 7 18.12 5.65 -7.48
N ASP A 8 18.57 5.94 -6.26
CA ASP A 8 19.40 5.02 -5.50
C ASP A 8 18.68 3.69 -5.28
N PRO A 9 19.33 2.55 -5.58
CA PRO A 9 18.74 1.25 -5.35
C PRO A 9 18.51 1.00 -3.86
N LEU A 10 17.46 0.23 -3.54
CA LEU A 10 17.17 -0.15 -2.16
C LEU A 10 18.19 -1.16 -1.63
N THR A 11 18.60 -0.97 -0.39
CA THR A 11 19.29 -2.01 0.37
C THR A 11 18.27 -3.08 0.80
N ILE A 12 18.74 -4.23 1.25
CA ILE A 12 17.86 -5.28 1.79
C ILE A 12 17.04 -4.76 2.97
N ALA A 13 17.68 -4.04 3.89
CA ALA A 13 17.01 -3.46 5.05
C ALA A 13 15.94 -2.46 4.66
N GLU A 14 16.22 -1.59 3.68
CA GLU A 14 15.25 -0.64 3.16
C GLU A 14 14.07 -1.35 2.47
N GLY A 15 14.34 -2.42 1.72
CA GLY A 15 13.31 -3.24 1.11
C GLY A 15 12.37 -3.87 2.13
N VAL A 16 12.92 -4.44 3.20
CA VAL A 16 12.13 -4.99 4.31
C VAL A 16 11.22 -3.91 4.89
N ALA A 17 11.77 -2.72 5.16
CA ALA A 17 11.01 -1.61 5.72
C ALA A 17 9.84 -1.22 4.80
N GLU A 18 10.06 -1.14 3.49
CA GLU A 18 9.01 -0.82 2.51
C GLU A 18 7.88 -1.83 2.53
N PHE A 19 8.19 -3.14 2.51
CA PHE A 19 7.18 -4.18 2.46
C PHE A 19 6.38 -4.26 3.77
N VAL A 20 7.00 -4.05 4.92
CA VAL A 20 6.31 -3.98 6.21
C VAL A 20 5.30 -2.82 6.20
N VAL A 21 5.73 -1.64 5.78
CA VAL A 21 4.87 -0.45 5.72
C VAL A 21 3.71 -0.64 4.76
N LEU A 22 3.97 -1.22 3.58
CA LEU A 22 2.92 -1.49 2.59
C LEU A 22 1.91 -2.53 3.07
N ALA A 23 2.37 -3.58 3.75
CA ALA A 23 1.47 -4.57 4.34
C ALA A 23 0.57 -3.95 5.41
N GLU A 24 1.14 -3.16 6.31
CA GLU A 24 0.39 -2.48 7.37
C GLU A 24 -0.62 -1.48 6.81
N LEU A 25 -0.20 -0.68 5.81
CA LEU A 25 -1.08 0.28 5.17
C LEU A 25 -2.26 -0.43 4.50
N SER A 26 -1.99 -1.48 3.74
CA SER A 26 -3.05 -2.23 3.04
C SER A 26 -4.04 -2.83 4.03
N THR A 27 -3.56 -3.36 5.15
CA THR A 27 -4.41 -3.86 6.23
C THR A 27 -5.27 -2.75 6.83
N ALA A 28 -4.67 -1.61 7.17
CA ALA A 28 -5.38 -0.49 7.78
C ALA A 28 -6.47 0.07 6.85
N LEU A 29 -6.15 0.21 5.56
CA LEU A 29 -7.12 0.67 4.56
C LEU A 29 -8.25 -0.34 4.37
N SER A 30 -7.91 -1.63 4.28
CA SER A 30 -8.90 -2.71 4.17
C SER A 30 -9.87 -2.72 5.34
N GLU A 31 -9.37 -2.61 6.55
CA GLU A 31 -10.19 -2.56 7.77
C GLU A 31 -11.13 -1.36 7.76
N ARG A 32 -10.62 -0.17 7.44
CA ARG A 32 -11.43 1.04 7.42
C ARG A 32 -12.53 0.97 6.36
N LEU A 33 -12.19 0.57 5.13
CA LEU A 33 -13.18 0.47 4.06
C LEU A 33 -14.18 -0.66 4.32
N GLY A 34 -13.74 -1.75 4.96
CA GLY A 34 -14.61 -2.83 5.40
C GLY A 34 -15.63 -2.35 6.44
N GLU A 35 -15.21 -1.58 7.42
CA GLU A 35 -16.11 -0.96 8.40
C GLU A 35 -17.14 -0.05 7.73
N TRP A 36 -16.68 0.79 6.78
CA TRP A 36 -17.57 1.69 6.05
C TRP A 36 -18.61 0.93 5.22
N SER A 37 -18.24 -0.24 4.69
CA SER A 37 -19.15 -1.04 3.86
C SER A 37 -20.31 -1.63 4.66
N THR A 38 -20.17 -1.73 5.99
CA THR A 38 -21.15 -2.40 6.86
C THR A 38 -21.80 -1.50 7.90
N ASP A 39 -21.38 -0.25 8.05
CA ASP A 39 -21.91 0.64 9.09
C ASP A 39 -23.23 1.33 8.72
N GLY A 40 -23.69 1.20 7.48
CA GLY A 40 -24.95 1.78 7.03
C GLY A 40 -24.98 3.29 6.86
N ALA A 41 -23.86 3.97 7.09
CA ALA A 41 -23.81 5.44 7.02
C ALA A 41 -23.82 5.98 5.59
N ASP A 42 -23.33 5.21 4.61
CA ASP A 42 -23.35 5.55 3.20
C ASP A 42 -23.71 4.30 2.36
N PRO A 43 -24.99 3.93 2.28
CA PRO A 43 -25.41 2.72 1.57
C PRO A 43 -25.05 2.69 0.09
N ASP A 44 -25.02 3.85 -0.56
CA ASP A 44 -24.71 3.95 -2.01
C ASP A 44 -23.27 3.56 -2.33
N SER A 45 -22.33 3.76 -1.39
CA SER A 45 -20.93 3.42 -1.55
C SER A 45 -20.56 2.05 -0.99
N SER A 46 -21.48 1.38 -0.31
CA SER A 46 -21.19 0.16 0.47
C SER A 46 -20.54 -0.95 -0.40
N ALA A 47 -21.09 -1.25 -1.57
CA ALA A 47 -20.56 -2.29 -2.45
C ALA A 47 -19.16 -1.94 -2.97
N THR A 48 -18.93 -0.68 -3.34
CA THR A 48 -17.62 -0.19 -3.78
C THR A 48 -16.58 -0.32 -2.67
N MET A 49 -16.94 0.10 -1.45
CA MET A 49 -16.04 0.01 -0.30
C MET A 49 -15.72 -1.44 0.06
N ALA A 50 -16.69 -2.33 -0.01
CA ALA A 50 -16.47 -3.75 0.23
C ALA A 50 -15.51 -4.37 -0.80
N SER A 51 -15.68 -4.03 -2.07
CA SER A 51 -14.82 -4.51 -3.15
C SER A 51 -13.37 -4.02 -2.99
N LEU A 52 -13.19 -2.73 -2.68
CA LEU A 52 -11.87 -2.16 -2.43
C LEU A 52 -11.22 -2.78 -1.19
N ALA A 53 -11.98 -2.98 -0.12
CA ALA A 53 -11.48 -3.61 1.11
C ALA A 53 -10.96 -5.02 0.83
N ALA A 54 -11.68 -5.82 0.05
CA ALA A 54 -11.27 -7.17 -0.31
C ALA A 54 -9.96 -7.17 -1.11
N ARG A 55 -9.81 -6.27 -2.07
CA ARG A 55 -8.57 -6.14 -2.86
C ARG A 55 -7.39 -5.73 -2.00
N LEU A 56 -7.58 -4.75 -1.13
CA LEU A 56 -6.52 -4.29 -0.23
C LEU A 56 -6.09 -5.36 0.76
N ASP A 57 -7.02 -6.21 1.20
CA ASP A 57 -6.71 -7.36 2.05
C ASP A 57 -5.82 -8.37 1.30
N GLU A 58 -6.12 -8.65 0.03
CA GLU A 58 -5.24 -9.47 -0.82
C GLU A 58 -3.86 -8.84 -0.96
N HIS A 59 -3.80 -7.54 -1.19
CA HIS A 59 -2.52 -6.81 -1.30
C HIS A 59 -1.69 -6.94 -0.03
N SER A 60 -2.33 -6.83 1.13
CA SER A 60 -1.66 -7.02 2.42
C SER A 60 -0.99 -8.40 2.50
N THR A 61 -1.68 -9.44 2.07
CA THR A 61 -1.13 -10.81 2.03
C THR A 61 0.05 -10.88 1.06
N TRP A 62 -0.05 -10.26 -0.10
CA TRP A 62 1.05 -10.25 -1.08
C TRP A 62 2.29 -9.54 -0.55
N TRP A 63 2.13 -8.37 0.08
CA TRP A 63 3.24 -7.64 0.67
C TRP A 63 3.89 -8.44 1.82
N THR A 64 3.08 -9.04 2.67
CA THR A 64 3.58 -9.90 3.76
C THR A 64 4.43 -11.04 3.20
N GLY A 65 4.04 -11.61 2.05
CA GLY A 65 4.81 -12.64 1.37
C GLY A 65 6.17 -12.18 0.84
N ARG A 66 6.40 -10.88 0.75
CA ARG A 66 7.70 -10.31 0.33
C ARG A 66 8.61 -9.98 1.52
N ILE A 67 8.12 -10.06 2.74
CA ILE A 67 8.91 -9.77 3.94
C ILE A 67 9.72 -11.01 4.32
N PRO A 68 11.07 -10.94 4.31
CA PRO A 68 11.89 -12.06 4.73
C PRO A 68 11.68 -12.37 6.22
N GLU A 69 11.60 -13.65 6.55
CA GLU A 69 11.43 -14.13 7.93
C GLU A 69 12.75 -14.38 8.65
N SER A 70 13.88 -14.05 8.03
CA SER A 70 15.19 -14.23 8.62
C SER A 70 15.31 -13.53 9.97
N VAL A 71 15.82 -14.22 10.97
CA VAL A 71 16.09 -13.65 12.30
C VAL A 71 17.09 -12.48 12.24
N LEU A 72 17.96 -12.47 11.23
CA LEU A 72 18.92 -11.40 11.02
C LEU A 72 18.28 -10.08 10.67
N LEU A 73 17.03 -10.11 10.18
CA LEU A 73 16.26 -8.93 9.77
C LEU A 73 15.13 -8.58 10.73
N GLU A 74 15.06 -9.24 11.89
CA GLU A 74 13.99 -9.01 12.88
C GLU A 74 13.98 -7.56 13.38
N GLY A 75 15.17 -6.97 13.61
CA GLY A 75 15.29 -5.57 14.03
C GLY A 75 14.72 -4.60 13.00
N GLU A 76 15.01 -4.83 11.73
CA GLU A 76 14.50 -4.01 10.62
C GLU A 76 12.99 -4.12 10.50
N ARG A 77 12.43 -5.32 10.63
CA ARG A 77 10.97 -5.51 10.61
C ARG A 77 10.29 -4.77 11.75
N THR A 78 10.83 -4.88 12.95
CA THR A 78 10.29 -4.21 14.14
C THR A 78 10.38 -2.71 14.02
N ALA A 79 11.52 -2.18 13.57
CA ALA A 79 11.75 -0.74 13.42
C ALA A 79 10.85 -0.14 12.34
N ALA A 80 10.49 -0.90 11.30
CA ALA A 80 9.65 -0.42 10.20
C ALA A 80 8.17 -0.31 10.58
N SER A 81 7.72 -1.11 11.54
CA SER A 81 6.31 -1.11 11.95
C SER A 81 5.88 0.28 12.43
N GLY A 82 4.79 0.79 11.86
CA GLY A 82 4.25 2.11 12.18
C GLY A 82 5.07 3.29 11.69
N SER A 83 6.07 3.07 10.85
CA SER A 83 6.98 4.11 10.36
C SER A 83 6.79 4.42 8.87
N GLY A 84 7.61 5.31 8.35
CA GLY A 84 7.69 5.63 6.92
C GLY A 84 6.75 6.74 6.47
N GLN A 85 6.86 7.06 5.18
CA GLN A 85 6.12 8.16 4.55
C GLN A 85 4.61 7.90 4.45
N LEU A 86 4.18 6.66 4.62
CA LEU A 86 2.77 6.28 4.52
C LEU A 86 2.07 6.17 5.88
N ALA A 87 2.78 6.43 6.97
CA ALA A 87 2.25 6.25 8.32
C ALA A 87 1.02 7.12 8.63
N GLU A 88 0.95 8.33 8.06
CA GLU A 88 -0.18 9.24 8.27
C GLU A 88 -1.37 9.00 7.32
N VAL A 89 -1.19 8.16 6.30
CA VAL A 89 -2.22 7.97 5.26
C VAL A 89 -3.55 7.46 5.79
N PRO A 90 -3.60 6.48 6.72
CA PRO A 90 -4.89 6.04 7.27
C PRO A 90 -5.69 7.15 7.93
N GLY A 91 -5.02 8.13 8.55
CA GLY A 91 -5.67 9.28 9.17
C GLY A 91 -6.40 10.18 8.19
N LEU A 92 -6.04 10.16 6.91
CA LEU A 92 -6.72 10.92 5.86
C LEU A 92 -8.14 10.42 5.60
N LEU A 93 -8.48 9.22 6.09
CA LEU A 93 -9.81 8.63 6.02
C LEU A 93 -10.68 8.93 7.25
N ASP A 94 -10.22 9.73 8.18
CA ASP A 94 -11.00 10.18 9.34
C ASP A 94 -11.89 11.36 8.90
N VAL A 95 -12.97 11.04 8.17
CA VAL A 95 -13.85 12.02 7.54
C VAL A 95 -15.32 11.68 7.83
N ALA A 96 -16.20 12.67 7.64
CA ALA A 96 -17.64 12.45 7.71
C ALA A 96 -18.12 11.48 6.63
N ALA A 97 -19.22 10.78 6.89
CA ALA A 97 -19.76 9.76 5.95
C ALA A 97 -19.98 10.31 4.54
N SER A 98 -20.45 11.55 4.41
CA SER A 98 -20.67 12.22 3.12
C SER A 98 -19.39 12.46 2.32
N ASP A 99 -18.22 12.44 2.96
CA ASP A 99 -16.92 12.75 2.36
C ASP A 99 -16.07 11.51 2.05
N ARG A 100 -16.58 10.32 2.34
CA ARG A 100 -15.83 9.07 2.23
C ARG A 100 -15.29 8.80 0.82
N ARG A 101 -16.14 8.89 -0.18
CA ARG A 101 -15.71 8.65 -1.58
C ARG A 101 -14.66 9.66 -2.03
N ALA A 102 -14.87 10.92 -1.69
CA ALA A 102 -13.92 11.98 -2.02
C ALA A 102 -12.57 11.81 -1.30
N ALA A 103 -12.57 11.22 -0.10
CA ALA A 103 -11.36 10.99 0.66
C ALA A 103 -10.55 9.78 0.16
N VAL A 104 -11.22 8.73 -0.33
CA VAL A 104 -10.56 7.51 -0.79
C VAL A 104 -9.72 7.72 -2.04
N GLU A 105 -10.22 8.45 -3.03
CA GLU A 105 -9.53 8.63 -4.31
C GLU A 105 -8.12 9.23 -4.17
N PRO A 106 -7.92 10.34 -3.45
CA PRO A 106 -6.57 10.88 -3.26
C PRO A 106 -5.63 9.93 -2.52
N VAL A 107 -6.15 9.15 -1.58
CA VAL A 107 -5.36 8.16 -0.83
C VAL A 107 -4.84 7.08 -1.78
N LEU A 108 -5.71 6.53 -2.62
CA LEU A 108 -5.32 5.49 -3.59
C LEU A 108 -4.39 6.04 -4.67
N ASP A 109 -4.63 7.27 -5.14
CA ASP A 109 -3.74 7.93 -6.11
C ASP A 109 -2.35 8.16 -5.51
N ARG A 110 -2.26 8.53 -4.24
CA ARG A 110 -0.99 8.66 -3.53
C ARG A 110 -0.26 7.32 -3.43
N LEU A 111 -0.98 6.24 -3.16
CA LEU A 111 -0.42 4.90 -3.11
C LEU A 111 0.12 4.47 -4.48
N VAL A 112 -0.63 4.75 -5.56
CA VAL A 112 -0.17 4.47 -6.93
C VAL A 112 1.14 5.20 -7.21
N ALA A 113 1.22 6.49 -6.93
CA ALA A 113 2.44 7.28 -7.14
C ALA A 113 3.62 6.73 -6.34
N TYR A 114 3.36 6.34 -5.09
CA TYR A 114 4.39 5.75 -4.24
C TYR A 114 4.94 4.45 -4.82
N LEU A 115 4.06 3.56 -5.28
CA LEU A 115 4.45 2.27 -5.86
C LEU A 115 5.21 2.43 -7.18
N VAL A 116 4.82 3.39 -8.02
CA VAL A 116 5.55 3.70 -9.26
C VAL A 116 6.98 4.13 -8.93
N ALA A 117 7.15 5.03 -7.95
CA ALA A 117 8.46 5.50 -7.53
C ALA A 117 9.30 4.37 -6.91
N LEU A 118 8.68 3.51 -6.10
CA LEU A 118 9.35 2.36 -5.47
C LEU A 118 9.87 1.39 -6.54
N ALA A 119 9.08 1.11 -7.57
CA ALA A 119 9.47 0.20 -8.65
C ALA A 119 10.77 0.65 -9.34
N GLU A 120 10.99 1.95 -9.47
CA GLU A 120 12.20 2.50 -10.08
C GLU A 120 13.46 2.23 -9.26
N ARG A 121 13.31 1.94 -7.96
CA ARG A 121 14.42 1.66 -7.05
C ARG A 121 14.71 0.17 -6.88
N LEU A 122 13.92 -0.71 -7.49
CA LEU A 122 14.07 -2.16 -7.39
C LEU A 122 14.85 -2.73 -8.59
N SER A 123 15.66 -3.75 -8.32
CA SER A 123 16.45 -4.43 -9.36
C SER A 123 15.57 -5.37 -10.17
N PRO A 124 15.56 -5.28 -11.51
CA PRO A 124 14.82 -6.22 -12.35
C PRO A 124 15.22 -7.68 -12.19
N LEU A 125 16.45 -7.94 -11.75
CA LEU A 125 16.95 -9.29 -11.55
C LEU A 125 16.76 -9.75 -10.10
N GLY A 126 17.25 -8.96 -9.13
CA GLY A 126 17.22 -9.36 -7.72
C GLY A 126 15.84 -9.22 -7.06
N ASP A 127 15.06 -8.27 -7.53
CA ASP A 127 13.75 -7.93 -6.93
C ASP A 127 12.56 -8.28 -7.83
N ALA A 128 12.75 -9.21 -8.77
CA ALA A 128 11.69 -9.60 -9.71
C ALA A 128 10.36 -9.98 -9.04
N PRO A 129 10.34 -10.75 -7.93
CA PRO A 129 9.07 -11.04 -7.24
C PRO A 129 8.38 -9.80 -6.69
N ALA A 130 9.14 -8.86 -6.12
CA ALA A 130 8.60 -7.60 -5.60
C ALA A 130 8.04 -6.72 -6.72
N LEU A 131 8.75 -6.62 -7.84
CA LEU A 131 8.27 -5.89 -9.03
C LEU A 131 7.00 -6.49 -9.58
N ARG A 132 6.87 -7.82 -9.58
CA ARG A 132 5.64 -8.49 -10.00
C ARG A 132 4.49 -8.13 -9.07
N THR A 133 4.71 -8.13 -7.76
CA THR A 133 3.70 -7.73 -6.78
C THR A 133 3.24 -6.29 -7.03
N ILE A 134 4.17 -5.37 -7.23
CA ILE A 134 3.85 -3.97 -7.54
C ILE A 134 2.97 -3.89 -8.80
N ARG A 135 3.32 -4.60 -9.87
CA ARG A 135 2.51 -4.59 -11.10
C ARG A 135 1.09 -5.09 -10.88
N LEU A 136 0.92 -6.15 -10.08
CA LEU A 136 -0.41 -6.69 -9.77
C LEU A 136 -1.23 -5.70 -8.94
N VAL A 137 -0.62 -5.09 -7.94
CA VAL A 137 -1.29 -4.08 -7.11
C VAL A 137 -1.69 -2.86 -7.93
N LEU A 138 -0.78 -2.36 -8.78
CA LEU A 138 -1.08 -1.21 -9.65
C LEU A 138 -2.22 -1.52 -10.62
N ALA A 139 -2.24 -2.72 -11.21
CA ALA A 139 -3.33 -3.12 -12.10
C ALA A 139 -4.68 -3.12 -11.37
N ASP A 140 -4.73 -3.65 -10.16
CA ASP A 140 -5.95 -3.65 -9.34
C ASP A 140 -6.41 -2.23 -9.00
N LEU A 141 -5.48 -1.34 -8.65
CA LEU A 141 -5.82 0.04 -8.29
C LEU A 141 -6.28 0.85 -9.50
N GLU A 142 -5.72 0.59 -10.69
CA GLU A 142 -6.14 1.24 -11.93
C GLU A 142 -7.52 0.75 -12.38
N ASP A 143 -7.86 -0.51 -12.10
CA ASP A 143 -9.13 -1.15 -12.45
C ASP A 143 -10.24 -0.87 -11.43
N ARG A 144 -9.97 -0.06 -10.41
CA ARG A 144 -10.96 0.21 -9.38
C ARG A 144 -12.16 1.01 -9.91
N PRO A 145 -13.36 0.76 -9.36
CA PRO A 145 -14.53 1.58 -9.69
C PRO A 145 -14.32 3.02 -9.22
N ARG A 146 -14.69 3.98 -10.08
CA ARG A 146 -14.59 5.41 -9.80
C ARG A 146 -15.94 6.08 -9.77
#